data_bbbde062e43ab297e5a75f421842b798
#
_entry.id   bbbde062e43ab297e5a75f421842b798
#
_cell.length_a   1.000
_cell.length_b   1.000
_cell.length_c   1.000
_cell.angle_alpha   90.00
_cell.angle_beta   90.00
_cell.angle_gamma   90.00
#
_symmetry.space_group_name_H-M   'P 1'
#
loop_
_entity.id
_entity.type
_entity.pdbx_description
1 polymer ?
#
loop_
_entity_poly.entity_id
_entity_poly.type
_entity_poly.pdbx_seq_one_letter_code
_entity_poly.pdbx_strand_id
1 'polypeptide(L)'
;LSLLLKIPIINSVVKKSIRKKLGLASASTILCGAAPIGVEMLLWFEQLGIKIIVAYGMTEDCVYNHMERPGERRLGSVGKPLPGLQTKITAEGEIRVKSEGNMKGYYKEPALTAEAFDDEGYLETGDMGEYDKDGY
;
A
#
# COMPACT_ATOMS: atom_id res chain seq x y z
N LEU A 1 -28.44 2.71 -2.25
CA LEU A 1 -27.37 3.72 -2.13
C LEU A 1 -27.08 4.37 -3.49
N SER A 2 -26.89 3.60 -4.57
CA SER A 2 -26.57 4.10 -5.91
C SER A 2 -27.58 5.13 -6.48
N LEU A 3 -28.85 5.00 -6.16
CA LEU A 3 -29.90 5.92 -6.61
C LEU A 3 -29.83 7.27 -5.89
N LEU A 4 -29.54 7.28 -4.59
CA LEU A 4 -29.40 8.51 -3.78
C LEU A 4 -28.15 9.32 -4.16
N LEU A 5 -27.11 8.64 -4.62
CA LEU A 5 -25.87 9.28 -5.06
C LEU A 5 -26.00 9.96 -6.44
N LYS A 6 -27.11 9.78 -7.16
CA LYS A 6 -27.37 10.47 -8.46
C LYS A 6 -27.96 11.87 -8.30
N ILE A 7 -28.48 12.23 -7.12
CA ILE A 7 -29.08 13.54 -6.85
C ILE A 7 -28.03 14.42 -6.17
N PRO A 8 -27.56 15.53 -6.77
CA PRO A 8 -26.37 16.27 -6.29
C PRO A 8 -26.42 16.72 -4.85
N ILE A 9 -27.54 17.26 -4.39
CA ILE A 9 -27.70 17.77 -2.99
C ILE A 9 -27.74 16.61 -1.99
N ILE A 10 -28.52 15.56 -2.29
CA ILE A 10 -28.64 14.37 -1.45
C ILE A 10 -27.30 13.62 -1.38
N ASN A 11 -26.60 13.54 -2.52
CA ASN A 11 -25.28 12.95 -2.64
C ASN A 11 -24.29 13.58 -1.63
N SER A 12 -24.20 14.91 -1.59
CA SER A 12 -23.29 15.61 -0.67
C SER A 12 -23.58 15.31 0.79
N VAL A 13 -24.86 15.38 1.17
CA VAL A 13 -25.29 15.11 2.56
C VAL A 13 -25.03 13.65 2.96
N VAL A 14 -25.37 12.71 2.08
CA VAL A 14 -25.16 11.27 2.34
C VAL A 14 -23.67 10.96 2.48
N LYS A 15 -22.82 11.44 1.56
CA LYS A 15 -21.37 11.26 1.64
C LYS A 15 -20.80 11.82 2.94
N LYS A 16 -21.17 13.03 3.31
CA LYS A 16 -20.73 13.67 4.56
C LYS A 16 -21.15 12.86 5.79
N SER A 17 -22.40 12.39 5.81
CA SER A 17 -22.92 11.56 6.92
C SER A 17 -22.15 10.24 7.04
N ILE A 18 -21.93 9.54 5.92
CA ILE A 18 -21.18 8.27 5.91
C ILE A 18 -19.74 8.50 6.37
N ARG A 19 -19.04 9.50 5.81
CA ARG A 19 -17.67 9.83 6.21
C ARG A 19 -17.60 10.16 7.71
N LYS A 20 -18.56 10.87 8.26
CA LYS A 20 -18.63 11.15 9.70
C LYS A 20 -18.81 9.88 10.53
N LYS A 21 -19.71 8.98 10.10
CA LYS A 21 -19.94 7.69 10.81
C LYS A 21 -18.72 6.78 10.76
N LEU A 22 -17.94 6.83 9.69
CA LEU A 22 -16.68 6.09 9.55
C LEU A 22 -15.50 6.75 10.29
N GLY A 23 -15.69 7.91 10.93
CA GLY A 23 -14.59 8.64 11.57
C GLY A 23 -13.66 9.36 10.59
N LEU A 24 -14.01 9.40 9.29
CA LEU A 24 -13.16 9.91 8.22
C LEU A 24 -13.50 11.34 7.78
N ALA A 25 -14.34 12.05 8.53
CA ALA A 25 -14.82 13.38 8.14
C ALA A 25 -13.69 14.42 8.02
N SER A 26 -12.68 14.31 8.87
CA SER A 26 -11.52 15.22 8.94
C SER A 26 -10.23 14.58 8.41
N ALA A 27 -10.30 13.36 7.89
CA ALA A 27 -9.11 12.69 7.33
C ALA A 27 -8.68 13.38 6.04
N SER A 28 -7.44 13.85 5.99
CA SER A 28 -6.81 14.41 4.79
C SER A 28 -6.16 13.34 3.93
N THR A 29 -5.65 12.28 4.56
CA THR A 29 -5.01 11.15 3.91
C THR A 29 -5.52 9.86 4.53
N ILE A 30 -5.83 8.88 3.69
CA ILE A 30 -6.32 7.57 4.12
C ILE A 30 -5.45 6.53 3.42
N LEU A 31 -4.77 5.72 4.22
CA LEU A 31 -3.88 4.65 3.77
C LEU A 31 -4.50 3.30 4.07
N CYS A 32 -4.28 2.34 3.19
CA CYS A 32 -4.57 0.94 3.41
C CYS A 32 -3.35 0.12 3.03
N GLY A 33 -3.00 -0.83 3.88
CA GLY A 33 -1.86 -1.73 3.70
C GLY A 33 -1.98 -2.95 4.61
N ALA A 34 -0.90 -3.72 4.73
CA ALA A 34 -0.81 -4.96 5.50
C ALA A 34 -1.66 -6.14 4.98
N ALA A 35 -2.67 -5.88 4.16
CA ALA A 35 -3.44 -6.92 3.47
C ALA A 35 -3.95 -6.38 2.13
N PRO A 36 -4.11 -7.23 1.11
CA PRO A 36 -4.67 -6.83 -0.16
C PRO A 36 -6.08 -6.27 -0.01
N ILE A 37 -6.36 -5.15 -0.67
CA ILE A 37 -7.69 -4.58 -0.78
C ILE A 37 -8.22 -4.75 -2.20
N GLY A 38 -9.44 -5.27 -2.34
CA GLY A 38 -10.06 -5.47 -3.64
C GLY A 38 -10.36 -4.14 -4.37
N VAL A 39 -10.16 -4.14 -5.68
CA VAL A 39 -10.41 -2.97 -6.55
C VAL A 39 -11.86 -2.47 -6.41
N GLU A 40 -12.83 -3.37 -6.30
CA GLU A 40 -14.25 -3.01 -6.12
C GLU A 40 -14.48 -2.22 -4.82
N MET A 41 -13.76 -2.58 -3.75
CA MET A 41 -13.83 -1.87 -2.48
C MET A 41 -13.26 -0.46 -2.62
N LEU A 42 -12.11 -0.31 -3.29
CA LEU A 42 -11.50 0.98 -3.57
C LEU A 42 -12.46 1.89 -4.37
N LEU A 43 -13.09 1.35 -5.41
CA LEU A 43 -14.06 2.07 -6.23
C LEU A 43 -15.32 2.44 -5.43
N TRP A 44 -15.77 1.58 -4.53
CA TRP A 44 -16.89 1.89 -3.65
C TRP A 44 -16.58 3.07 -2.72
N PHE A 45 -15.42 3.10 -2.10
CA PHE A 45 -14.98 4.24 -1.28
C PHE A 45 -14.84 5.52 -2.12
N GLU A 46 -14.37 5.41 -3.35
CA GLU A 46 -14.28 6.56 -4.26
C GLU A 46 -15.63 7.20 -4.56
N GLN A 47 -16.69 6.39 -4.72
CA GLN A 47 -18.05 6.91 -4.87
C GLN A 47 -18.48 7.77 -3.68
N LEU A 48 -17.95 7.54 -2.50
CA LEU A 48 -18.16 8.33 -1.29
C LEU A 48 -17.23 9.56 -1.20
N GLY A 49 -16.37 9.77 -2.19
CA GLY A 49 -15.35 10.81 -2.18
C GLY A 49 -14.19 10.52 -1.22
N ILE A 50 -13.98 9.23 -0.90
CA ILE A 50 -12.88 8.75 -0.07
C ILE A 50 -11.86 8.10 -0.99
N LYS A 51 -10.70 8.74 -1.15
CA LYS A 51 -9.57 8.16 -1.88
C LYS A 51 -8.66 7.45 -0.90
N ILE A 52 -8.57 6.14 -1.05
CA ILE A 52 -7.65 5.31 -0.27
C ILE A 52 -6.37 5.15 -1.08
N ILE A 53 -5.25 5.45 -0.47
CA ILE A 53 -3.91 5.20 -1.00
C ILE A 53 -3.51 3.80 -0.56
N VAL A 54 -3.13 2.95 -1.50
CA VAL A 54 -2.61 1.62 -1.19
C VAL A 54 -1.11 1.72 -0.94
N ALA A 55 -0.65 1.05 0.12
CA ALA A 55 0.74 0.93 0.49
C ALA A 55 1.09 -0.53 0.78
N TYR A 56 2.31 -0.91 0.44
CA TYR A 56 2.88 -2.21 0.71
C TYR A 56 4.16 -2.05 1.52
N GLY A 57 4.36 -2.97 2.43
CA GLY A 57 5.54 -3.08 3.27
C GLY A 57 5.27 -3.96 4.48
N MET A 58 6.31 -4.23 5.22
CA MET A 58 6.31 -5.08 6.39
C MET A 58 7.02 -4.39 7.56
N THR A 59 6.98 -5.00 8.73
CA THR A 59 7.63 -4.43 9.93
C THR A 59 9.13 -4.31 9.74
N GLU A 60 9.73 -5.26 9.06
CA GLU A 60 11.16 -5.38 8.78
C GLU A 60 11.71 -4.28 7.87
N ASP A 61 10.84 -3.61 7.09
CA ASP A 61 11.21 -2.46 6.25
C ASP A 61 10.57 -1.14 6.72
N CYS A 62 10.02 -1.11 7.95
CA CYS A 62 9.29 0.02 8.51
C CYS A 62 8.10 0.49 7.64
N VAL A 63 7.51 -0.41 6.87
CA VAL A 63 6.47 -0.09 5.86
C VAL A 63 6.96 0.94 4.82
N TYR A 64 8.28 1.15 4.72
CA TYR A 64 8.88 2.05 3.75
C TYR A 64 9.26 1.30 2.49
N ASN A 65 8.24 0.88 1.74
CA ASN A 65 8.41 -0.01 0.59
C ASN A 65 7.75 0.61 -0.65
N HIS A 66 6.54 0.20 -1.03
CA HIS A 66 5.81 0.72 -2.19
C HIS A 66 4.57 1.47 -1.74
N MET A 67 4.23 2.53 -2.46
CA MET A 67 3.02 3.30 -2.18
C MET A 67 2.52 4.01 -3.43
N GLU A 68 1.19 4.07 -3.59
CA GLU A 68 0.56 4.95 -4.57
C GLU A 68 0.86 6.41 -4.25
N ARG A 69 1.24 7.19 -5.25
CA ARG A 69 1.44 8.64 -5.12
C ARG A 69 0.22 9.40 -5.62
N PRO A 70 -0.05 10.61 -5.07
CA PRO A 70 -1.08 11.48 -5.61
C PRO A 70 -0.85 11.73 -7.12
N GLY A 71 -1.89 11.45 -7.92
CA GLY A 71 -1.82 11.60 -9.37
C GLY A 71 -1.26 10.40 -10.15
N GLU A 72 -0.63 9.44 -9.47
CA GLU A 72 -0.06 8.22 -10.09
C GLU A 72 -0.78 6.95 -9.64
N ARG A 73 -2.04 7.07 -9.25
CA ARG A 73 -2.82 5.95 -8.75
C ARG A 73 -3.10 4.92 -9.83
N ARG A 74 -2.88 3.65 -9.50
CA ARG A 74 -3.18 2.51 -10.34
C ARG A 74 -3.90 1.42 -9.56
N LEU A 75 -5.18 1.25 -9.86
CA LEU A 75 -6.02 0.27 -9.18
C LEU A 75 -5.47 -1.16 -9.36
N GLY A 76 -5.36 -1.88 -8.26
CA GLY A 76 -4.81 -3.24 -8.23
C GLY A 76 -3.29 -3.30 -8.09
N SER A 77 -2.61 -2.15 -8.03
CA SER A 77 -1.18 -2.04 -7.73
C SER A 77 -0.97 -1.54 -6.30
N VAL A 78 0.19 -1.82 -5.74
CA VAL A 78 0.70 -1.24 -4.48
C VAL A 78 1.51 0.04 -4.70
N GLY A 79 1.54 0.53 -5.93
CA GLY A 79 2.27 1.74 -6.31
C GLY A 79 3.72 1.46 -6.69
N LYS A 80 4.54 2.51 -6.63
CA LYS A 80 5.97 2.48 -6.98
C LYS A 80 6.85 2.50 -5.74
N PRO A 81 8.10 2.06 -5.86
CA PRO A 81 9.08 2.16 -4.77
C PRO A 81 9.16 3.58 -4.20
N LEU A 82 9.26 3.70 -2.89
CA LEU A 82 9.51 4.97 -2.23
C LEU A 82 10.94 5.47 -2.50
N PRO A 83 11.21 6.78 -2.40
CA PRO A 83 12.53 7.33 -2.68
C PRO A 83 13.63 6.68 -1.84
N GLY A 84 14.73 6.27 -2.47
CA GLY A 84 15.86 5.62 -1.79
C GLY A 84 15.69 4.12 -1.56
N LEU A 85 14.51 3.56 -1.86
CA LEU A 85 14.33 2.12 -1.86
C LEU A 85 14.91 1.51 -3.15
N GLN A 86 15.76 0.51 -3.00
CA GLN A 86 16.15 -0.40 -4.08
C GLN A 86 15.26 -1.63 -4.00
N THR A 87 14.69 -2.04 -5.12
CA THR A 87 13.81 -3.20 -5.19
C THR A 87 14.18 -4.06 -6.39
N LYS A 88 14.10 -5.37 -6.21
CA LYS A 88 14.25 -6.34 -7.27
C LYS A 88 13.19 -7.43 -7.11
N ILE A 89 12.81 -8.05 -8.22
CA ILE A 89 11.97 -9.25 -8.23
C ILE A 89 12.85 -10.37 -8.71
N THR A 90 12.93 -11.47 -7.95
CA THR A 90 13.74 -12.64 -8.30
C THR A 90 13.15 -13.40 -9.50
N ALA A 91 13.89 -14.35 -10.05
CA ALA A 91 13.39 -15.21 -11.13
C ALA A 91 12.16 -16.03 -10.70
N GLU A 92 12.04 -16.33 -9.42
CA GLU A 92 10.91 -17.02 -8.79
C GLU A 92 9.73 -16.09 -8.51
N GLY A 93 9.92 -14.76 -8.67
CA GLY A 93 8.89 -13.74 -8.47
C GLY A 93 8.85 -13.13 -7.07
N GLU A 94 9.84 -13.42 -6.20
CA GLU A 94 9.92 -12.83 -4.87
C GLU A 94 10.34 -11.36 -4.93
N ILE A 95 9.65 -10.50 -4.16
CA ILE A 95 10.02 -9.10 -3.97
C ILE A 95 11.16 -9.05 -2.95
N ARG A 96 12.29 -8.40 -3.30
CA ARG A 96 13.39 -8.12 -2.38
C ARG A 96 13.67 -6.64 -2.32
N VAL A 97 13.94 -6.12 -1.12
CA VAL A 97 14.05 -4.68 -0.88
C VAL A 97 15.28 -4.33 -0.06
N LYS A 98 15.88 -3.18 -0.38
CA LYS A 98 17.04 -2.67 0.34
C LYS A 98 16.94 -1.16 0.50
N SER A 99 16.96 -0.71 1.75
CA SER A 99 16.95 0.71 2.10
C SER A 99 17.55 0.92 3.50
N GLU A 100 17.78 2.16 3.87
CA GLU A 100 18.16 2.52 5.25
C GLU A 100 17.02 2.29 6.25
N GLY A 101 15.78 2.11 5.76
CA GLY A 101 14.61 1.77 6.57
C GLY A 101 14.52 0.30 6.97
N ASN A 102 15.34 -0.58 6.37
CA ASN A 102 15.32 -1.99 6.73
C ASN A 102 15.80 -2.19 8.18
N MET A 103 15.19 -3.16 8.86
CA MET A 103 15.56 -3.53 10.23
C MET A 103 17.05 -3.87 10.34
N LYS A 104 17.61 -3.67 11.51
CA LYS A 104 18.97 -4.13 11.84
C LYS A 104 19.03 -5.63 12.07
N GLY A 105 17.90 -6.24 12.39
CA GLY A 105 17.76 -7.65 12.67
C GLY A 105 16.72 -7.94 13.75
N TYR A 106 16.42 -9.21 13.94
CA TYR A 106 15.56 -9.70 15.00
C TYR A 106 16.30 -9.72 16.34
N TYR A 107 15.62 -9.25 17.38
CA TYR A 107 16.23 -9.10 18.70
C TYR A 107 16.69 -10.44 19.27
N LYS A 108 17.99 -10.55 19.54
CA LYS A 108 18.68 -11.77 20.04
C LYS A 108 18.57 -13.01 19.12
N GLU A 109 18.23 -12.81 17.84
CA GLU A 109 18.07 -13.88 16.85
C GLU A 109 19.01 -13.65 15.65
N PRO A 110 20.34 -13.80 15.84
CA PRO A 110 21.30 -13.52 14.76
C PRO A 110 21.16 -14.49 13.56
N ALA A 111 20.80 -15.75 13.82
CA ALA A 111 20.59 -16.73 12.76
C ALA A 111 19.39 -16.35 11.87
N LEU A 112 18.23 -16.08 12.47
CA LEU A 112 17.05 -15.60 11.74
C LEU A 112 17.32 -14.27 11.01
N THR A 113 18.13 -13.41 11.61
CA THR A 113 18.52 -12.16 10.96
C THR A 113 19.35 -12.42 9.71
N ALA A 114 20.31 -13.35 9.77
CA ALA A 114 21.10 -13.71 8.61
C ALA A 114 20.27 -14.35 7.49
N GLU A 115 19.27 -15.15 7.85
CA GLU A 115 18.33 -15.77 6.89
C GLU A 115 17.38 -14.76 6.23
N ALA A 116 17.14 -13.60 6.85
CA ALA A 116 16.25 -12.60 6.33
C ALA A 116 16.86 -11.72 5.22
N PHE A 117 18.15 -11.80 4.98
CA PHE A 117 18.85 -10.99 4.00
C PHE A 117 19.67 -11.85 3.04
N ASP A 118 19.63 -11.51 1.76
CA ASP A 118 20.51 -12.14 0.79
C ASP A 118 21.96 -11.61 0.89
N ASP A 119 22.87 -12.25 0.13
CA ASP A 119 24.31 -11.90 0.11
C ASP A 119 24.58 -10.46 -0.38
N GLU A 120 23.64 -9.84 -1.09
CA GLU A 120 23.72 -8.46 -1.52
C GLU A 120 23.12 -7.47 -0.51
N GLY A 121 22.56 -7.97 0.60
CA GLY A 121 21.94 -7.21 1.69
C GLY A 121 20.53 -6.72 1.35
N TYR A 122 19.80 -7.39 0.46
CA TYR A 122 18.37 -7.19 0.29
C TYR A 122 17.60 -8.03 1.29
N LEU A 123 16.60 -7.42 1.92
CA LEU A 123 15.62 -8.11 2.74
C LEU A 123 14.77 -9.01 1.84
N GLU A 124 14.68 -10.27 2.16
CA GLU A 124 13.80 -11.26 1.54
C GLU A 124 12.40 -11.12 2.16
N THR A 125 11.43 -10.63 1.37
CA THR A 125 10.10 -10.32 1.94
C THR A 125 9.20 -11.54 2.08
N GLY A 126 9.49 -12.60 1.32
CA GLY A 126 8.61 -13.76 1.19
C GLY A 126 7.34 -13.48 0.37
N ASP A 127 7.14 -12.25 -0.09
CA ASP A 127 5.97 -11.87 -0.88
C ASP A 127 6.28 -11.94 -2.37
N MET A 128 5.27 -12.37 -3.13
CA MET A 128 5.37 -12.47 -4.59
C MET A 128 4.84 -11.21 -5.26
N GLY A 129 5.50 -10.78 -6.33
CA GLY A 129 5.07 -9.62 -7.11
C GLY A 129 5.60 -9.64 -8.54
N GLU A 130 5.05 -8.73 -9.32
CA GLU A 130 5.49 -8.48 -10.70
C GLU A 130 5.40 -7.00 -11.02
N TYR A 131 6.25 -6.52 -11.91
CA TYR A 131 6.10 -5.20 -12.48
C TYR A 131 5.21 -5.26 -13.72
N ASP A 132 4.29 -4.33 -13.80
CA ASP A 132 3.64 -4.11 -15.08
C ASP A 132 4.57 -3.33 -16.06
N LYS A 133 4.07 -3.13 -17.30
CA LYS A 133 4.81 -2.43 -18.36
C LYS A 133 5.20 -0.98 -18.02
N ASP A 134 4.56 -0.37 -17.02
CA ASP A 134 4.77 1.02 -16.61
C ASP A 134 5.55 1.10 -15.28
N GLY A 135 6.02 -0.05 -14.76
CA GLY A 135 6.86 -0.15 -13.56
C GLY A 135 6.10 -0.02 -12.24
N TYR A 136 4.82 -0.45 -12.24
CA TYR A 136 4.02 -0.55 -11.04
C TYR A 136 3.98 -1.98 -10.55
#